data_ec6ca7060aeb551f63dbec80971d8ac1
#
_entry.id   ec6ca7060aeb551f63dbec80971d8ac1
#
_cell.length_a   1.000
_cell.length_b   1.000
_cell.length_c   1.000
_cell.angle_alpha   90.00
_cell.angle_beta   90.00
_cell.angle_gamma   90.00
#
_symmetry.space_group_name_H-M   'P 1'
#
loop_
_entity.id
_entity.type
_entity.pdbx_description
1 polymer ?
#
loop_
_entity_poly.entity_id
_entity_poly.type
_entity_poly.pdbx_seq_one_letter_code
_entity_poly.pdbx_strand_id
1 'polypeptide(L)'
;MSALVALAALSACDTGDGKQLKDFDPADYPSQTTVPPTIEDEFTIDPSSDFELPGTIGPAETFSLVTPWVAGGDIDPLNTCDGLDVSPALSWGAVPTGTVEIAIAMVDDSAVSDGQPFVHWVIGGLDPAEIAVAEGDVPLGAPQALNFFGDVGYGGPCPPPGDEPHLYRITAYALNQQLELADGDLATEFLATIATVSIASTDVTGFYQR
;
A
#
# COMPACT_ATOMS: atom_id res chain seq x y z
N MET A 1 36.97 8.43 50.79
CA MET A 1 36.85 8.09 49.36
C MET A 1 35.48 8.60 48.89
N SER A 2 35.46 9.83 48.31
CA SER A 2 34.22 10.50 47.89
C SER A 2 33.96 10.15 46.43
N ALA A 3 32.78 9.60 46.13
CA ALA A 3 32.32 9.36 44.78
C ALA A 3 31.64 10.62 44.26
N LEU A 4 32.22 11.21 43.20
CA LEU A 4 31.59 12.26 42.40
C LEU A 4 30.52 11.65 41.49
N VAL A 5 29.29 12.09 41.66
CA VAL A 5 28.22 11.82 40.72
C VAL A 5 28.23 12.95 39.68
N ALA A 6 28.58 12.62 38.44
CA ALA A 6 28.49 13.53 37.32
C ALA A 6 27.04 13.61 36.82
N LEU A 7 26.40 14.76 36.94
CA LEU A 7 25.14 15.09 36.27
C LEU A 7 25.45 15.33 34.78
N ALA A 8 24.93 14.51 33.92
CA ALA A 8 24.89 14.77 32.47
C ALA A 8 23.75 15.77 32.20
N ALA A 9 24.08 16.98 31.78
CA ALA A 9 23.11 17.94 31.26
C ALA A 9 22.62 17.47 29.90
N LEU A 10 21.30 17.18 29.77
CA LEU A 10 20.63 16.95 28.49
C LEU A 10 20.54 18.30 27.76
N SER A 11 21.26 18.41 26.66
CA SER A 11 21.20 19.55 25.76
C SER A 11 19.84 19.55 25.07
N ALA A 12 19.03 20.58 25.33
CA ALA A 12 17.79 20.81 24.60
C ALA A 12 18.11 21.16 23.16
N CYS A 13 17.42 20.51 22.20
CA CYS A 13 17.50 20.85 20.78
C CYS A 13 16.92 22.25 20.56
N ASP A 14 17.79 23.20 20.23
CA ASP A 14 17.41 24.53 19.75
C ASP A 14 16.90 24.40 18.29
N THR A 15 15.64 24.73 18.05
CA THR A 15 15.01 24.69 16.73
C THR A 15 15.36 25.88 15.84
N GLY A 16 16.18 26.83 16.32
CA GLY A 16 16.68 27.96 15.52
C GLY A 16 15.64 29.04 15.14
N ASP A 17 14.42 28.95 15.66
CA ASP A 17 13.32 29.90 15.37
C ASP A 17 13.19 31.00 16.45
N GLY A 18 14.09 31.03 17.40
CA GLY A 18 14.13 32.03 18.50
C GLY A 18 13.02 31.86 19.53
N LYS A 19 12.26 30.76 19.50
CA LYS A 19 11.22 30.44 20.47
C LYS A 19 11.74 29.45 21.50
N GLN A 20 11.80 29.88 22.77
CA GLN A 20 12.08 28.95 23.87
C GLN A 20 10.80 28.16 24.19
N LEU A 21 10.94 26.84 24.29
CA LEU A 21 9.88 26.02 24.85
C LEU A 21 9.64 26.40 26.28
N LYS A 22 8.39 26.77 26.61
CA LYS A 22 7.98 27.05 27.99
C LYS A 22 8.06 25.74 28.78
N ASP A 23 8.68 25.83 29.98
CA ASP A 23 8.72 24.70 30.89
C ASP A 23 7.30 24.22 31.21
N PHE A 24 7.12 22.90 31.26
CA PHE A 24 5.83 22.27 31.57
C PHE A 24 5.47 22.62 33.05
N ASP A 25 4.40 23.39 33.23
CA ASP A 25 3.81 23.64 34.54
C ASP A 25 2.51 22.84 34.66
N PRO A 26 2.44 21.85 35.57
CA PRO A 26 1.23 21.07 35.78
C PRO A 26 0.00 21.90 36.18
N ALA A 27 0.20 23.13 36.68
CA ALA A 27 -0.88 24.04 37.06
C ALA A 27 -1.57 24.71 35.84
N ASP A 28 -0.95 24.71 34.66
CA ASP A 28 -1.51 25.27 33.44
C ASP A 28 -2.59 24.36 32.83
N TYR A 29 -2.75 23.12 33.34
CA TYR A 29 -3.76 22.17 32.88
C TYR A 29 -4.74 21.88 34.03
N PRO A 30 -5.94 22.48 34.02
CA PRO A 30 -6.95 22.13 35.00
C PRO A 30 -7.30 20.66 34.87
N SER A 31 -7.16 19.91 35.96
CA SER A 31 -7.59 18.52 36.04
C SER A 31 -9.07 18.42 35.65
N GLN A 32 -9.37 17.95 34.47
CA GLN A 32 -10.75 17.62 34.07
C GLN A 32 -11.17 16.36 34.83
N THR A 33 -11.61 16.53 36.07
CA THR A 33 -12.33 15.49 36.80
C THR A 33 -13.80 15.57 36.38
N THR A 34 -14.11 15.31 35.12
CA THR A 34 -15.47 14.95 34.72
C THR A 34 -15.55 13.42 34.76
N VAL A 35 -16.01 12.92 35.89
CA VAL A 35 -16.51 11.56 35.96
C VAL A 35 -17.66 11.48 34.94
N PRO A 36 -17.61 10.59 33.93
CA PRO A 36 -18.73 10.43 33.02
C PRO A 36 -19.94 10.01 33.84
N PRO A 37 -21.16 10.48 33.50
CA PRO A 37 -22.36 10.06 34.21
C PRO A 37 -22.45 8.53 34.14
N THR A 38 -22.61 7.91 35.30
CA THR A 38 -22.92 6.49 35.38
C THR A 38 -24.26 6.30 34.68
N ILE A 39 -24.25 5.73 33.50
CA ILE A 39 -25.48 5.28 32.85
C ILE A 39 -25.87 4.01 33.56
N GLU A 40 -26.71 4.13 34.62
CA GLU A 40 -27.50 3.06 35.15
C GLU A 40 -28.75 2.90 34.27
N ASP A 41 -28.55 2.56 32.99
CA ASP A 41 -29.61 2.00 32.19
C ASP A 41 -29.57 0.49 32.41
N GLU A 42 -30.55 0.03 33.20
CA GLU A 42 -30.90 -1.35 33.37
C GLU A 42 -31.29 -1.92 31.98
N PHE A 43 -30.28 -2.44 31.26
CA PHE A 43 -30.49 -3.14 30.00
C PHE A 43 -31.13 -4.49 30.31
N THR A 44 -32.47 -4.50 30.48
CA THR A 44 -33.26 -5.72 30.54
C THR A 44 -33.27 -6.33 29.15
N ILE A 45 -32.45 -7.37 28.96
CA ILE A 45 -32.55 -8.25 27.79
C ILE A 45 -33.87 -9.01 27.93
N ASP A 46 -34.85 -8.71 27.09
CA ASP A 46 -36.05 -9.51 26.92
C ASP A 46 -35.61 -10.84 26.24
N PRO A 47 -35.65 -11.97 26.93
CA PRO A 47 -35.23 -13.26 26.37
C PRO A 47 -36.19 -13.79 25.29
N SER A 48 -37.27 -13.08 24.99
CA SER A 48 -38.23 -13.43 23.93
C SER A 48 -38.07 -12.57 22.65
N SER A 49 -37.15 -11.61 22.60
CA SER A 49 -36.83 -10.99 21.35
C SER A 49 -35.95 -11.94 20.55
N ASP A 50 -36.50 -12.56 19.52
CA ASP A 50 -35.75 -13.17 18.44
C ASP A 50 -34.86 -12.07 17.82
N PHE A 51 -33.63 -11.97 18.34
CA PHE A 51 -32.62 -11.17 17.70
C PHE A 51 -32.22 -11.89 16.40
N GLU A 52 -33.07 -11.74 15.39
CA GLU A 52 -32.69 -12.06 14.02
C GLU A 52 -31.52 -11.13 13.66
N LEU A 53 -30.30 -11.67 13.71
CA LEU A 53 -29.18 -11.06 13.05
C LEU A 53 -29.65 -10.77 11.62
N PRO A 54 -29.67 -9.53 11.16
CA PRO A 54 -29.97 -9.28 9.76
C PRO A 54 -28.90 -10.02 8.97
N GLY A 55 -29.27 -11.17 8.43
CA GLY A 55 -28.49 -11.92 7.46
C GLY A 55 -28.50 -11.18 6.13
N THR A 56 -28.07 -9.94 6.14
CA THR A 56 -27.62 -9.28 4.93
C THR A 56 -26.25 -9.85 4.68
N ILE A 57 -26.21 -11.01 4.01
CA ILE A 57 -25.05 -11.35 3.19
C ILE A 57 -25.00 -10.22 2.17
N GLY A 58 -24.21 -9.17 2.48
CA GLY A 58 -23.83 -8.20 1.46
C GLY A 58 -23.30 -8.96 0.25
N PRO A 59 -23.32 -8.39 -0.96
CA PRO A 59 -22.72 -9.03 -2.10
C PRO A 59 -21.34 -9.51 -1.66
N ALA A 60 -21.03 -10.78 -1.95
CA ALA A 60 -19.73 -11.36 -1.58
C ALA A 60 -18.66 -10.37 -2.04
N GLU A 61 -17.83 -9.91 -1.10
CA GLU A 61 -16.75 -8.99 -1.44
C GLU A 61 -15.91 -9.67 -2.53
N THR A 62 -15.82 -9.02 -3.66
CA THR A 62 -15.07 -9.53 -4.80
C THR A 62 -13.63 -9.08 -4.70
N PHE A 63 -12.69 -9.92 -5.13
CA PHE A 63 -11.30 -9.51 -5.30
C PHE A 63 -11.26 -8.33 -6.28
N SER A 64 -10.90 -7.17 -5.79
CA SER A 64 -10.89 -5.90 -6.53
C SER A 64 -9.64 -5.12 -6.18
N LEU A 65 -9.11 -4.37 -7.13
CA LEU A 65 -7.95 -3.49 -6.95
C LEU A 65 -8.42 -2.03 -6.97
N VAL A 66 -7.88 -1.22 -6.07
CA VAL A 66 -8.11 0.22 -5.99
C VAL A 66 -6.78 0.93 -6.14
N THR A 67 -6.75 1.93 -7.01
CA THR A 67 -5.63 2.83 -7.29
C THR A 67 -6.01 4.27 -6.93
N PRO A 68 -5.05 5.22 -6.84
CA PRO A 68 -5.35 6.64 -6.64
C PRO A 68 -6.20 7.28 -7.76
N TRP A 69 -6.23 6.67 -8.94
CA TRP A 69 -7.05 7.10 -10.08
C TRP A 69 -8.21 6.13 -10.32
N VAL A 70 -9.24 6.62 -10.99
CA VAL A 70 -10.35 5.79 -11.46
C VAL A 70 -9.91 4.97 -12.69
N ALA A 71 -10.51 3.82 -12.91
CA ALA A 71 -10.21 2.98 -14.08
C ALA A 71 -10.37 3.78 -15.39
N GLY A 72 -9.32 3.80 -16.19
CA GLY A 72 -9.24 4.59 -17.43
C GLY A 72 -9.06 6.09 -17.21
N GLY A 73 -8.77 6.55 -16.00
CA GLY A 73 -8.41 7.94 -15.71
C GLY A 73 -6.91 8.22 -15.84
N ASP A 74 -6.53 9.47 -15.63
CA ASP A 74 -5.13 9.88 -15.70
C ASP A 74 -4.36 9.46 -14.45
N ILE A 75 -3.13 8.97 -14.65
CA ILE A 75 -2.17 8.66 -13.59
C ILE A 75 -1.59 9.97 -13.07
N ASP A 76 -1.52 10.12 -11.73
CA ASP A 76 -0.93 11.31 -11.11
C ASP A 76 0.56 11.43 -11.52
N PRO A 77 1.00 12.61 -11.98
CA PRO A 77 2.40 12.86 -12.28
C PRO A 77 3.38 12.47 -11.15
N LEU A 78 2.92 12.49 -9.88
CA LEU A 78 3.72 12.07 -8.74
C LEU A 78 4.26 10.64 -8.91
N ASN A 79 3.46 9.76 -9.49
CA ASN A 79 3.80 8.35 -9.71
C ASN A 79 4.50 8.10 -11.06
N THR A 80 5.01 9.13 -11.72
CA THR A 80 5.63 9.05 -13.05
C THR A 80 7.05 9.61 -13.06
N CYS A 81 7.81 9.40 -14.14
CA CYS A 81 9.15 9.96 -14.29
C CYS A 81 9.21 11.49 -14.33
N ASP A 82 8.08 12.18 -14.46
CA ASP A 82 8.01 13.64 -14.39
C ASP A 82 7.76 14.14 -12.96
N GLY A 83 7.48 13.23 -12.02
CA GLY A 83 7.24 13.51 -10.61
C GLY A 83 8.31 12.94 -9.68
N LEU A 84 7.86 12.24 -8.61
CA LEU A 84 8.77 11.60 -7.66
C LEU A 84 9.16 10.18 -8.05
N ASP A 85 8.53 9.63 -9.08
CA ASP A 85 8.74 8.26 -9.56
C ASP A 85 8.57 7.20 -8.46
N VAL A 86 7.55 7.37 -7.64
CA VAL A 86 7.20 6.47 -6.55
C VAL A 86 5.99 5.60 -6.91
N SER A 87 5.97 4.36 -6.42
CA SER A 87 4.84 3.46 -6.65
C SER A 87 3.55 4.04 -6.05
N PRO A 88 2.40 3.90 -6.73
CA PRO A 88 1.12 4.37 -6.20
C PRO A 88 0.69 3.59 -4.96
N ALA A 89 -0.10 4.24 -4.10
CA ALA A 89 -0.82 3.52 -3.06
C ALA A 89 -1.84 2.56 -3.69
N LEU A 90 -1.82 1.31 -3.27
CA LEU A 90 -2.72 0.28 -3.78
C LEU A 90 -3.48 -0.35 -2.62
N SER A 91 -4.75 -0.68 -2.85
CA SER A 91 -5.51 -1.52 -1.93
C SER A 91 -6.38 -2.50 -2.69
N TRP A 92 -6.73 -3.61 -2.05
CA TRP A 92 -7.53 -4.65 -2.67
C TRP A 92 -8.61 -5.16 -1.72
N GLY A 93 -9.68 -5.68 -2.32
CA GLY A 93 -10.81 -6.28 -1.60
C GLY A 93 -10.53 -7.72 -1.16
N ALA A 94 -11.61 -8.43 -0.84
CA ALA A 94 -11.54 -9.80 -0.35
C ALA A 94 -10.77 -10.72 -1.29
N VAL A 95 -9.76 -11.39 -0.73
CA VAL A 95 -8.90 -12.32 -1.46
C VAL A 95 -9.60 -13.67 -1.58
N PRO A 96 -9.53 -14.37 -2.72
CA PRO A 96 -10.12 -15.69 -2.89
C PRO A 96 -9.60 -16.71 -1.88
N THR A 97 -10.47 -17.62 -1.44
CA THR A 97 -10.05 -18.73 -0.57
C THR A 97 -8.96 -19.57 -1.25
N GLY A 98 -7.91 -19.87 -0.50
CA GLY A 98 -6.76 -20.62 -1.01
C GLY A 98 -5.62 -19.72 -1.51
N THR A 99 -5.76 -18.40 -1.40
CA THR A 99 -4.65 -17.48 -1.65
C THR A 99 -3.61 -17.62 -0.55
N VAL A 100 -2.37 -17.77 -0.96
CA VAL A 100 -1.19 -17.90 -0.10
C VAL A 100 -0.32 -16.65 -0.17
N GLU A 101 -0.37 -15.94 -1.32
CA GLU A 101 0.42 -14.76 -1.60
C GLU A 101 -0.32 -13.84 -2.57
N ILE A 102 -0.08 -12.54 -2.47
CA ILE A 102 -0.46 -11.55 -3.48
C ILE A 102 0.79 -11.09 -4.21
N ALA A 103 0.68 -10.98 -5.55
CA ALA A 103 1.67 -10.32 -6.38
C ALA A 103 1.01 -9.18 -7.16
N ILE A 104 1.79 -8.15 -7.49
CA ILE A 104 1.33 -7.00 -8.28
C ILE A 104 2.27 -6.82 -9.45
N ALA A 105 1.71 -6.50 -10.62
CA ALA A 105 2.47 -6.11 -11.79
C ALA A 105 1.89 -4.85 -12.43
N MET A 106 2.77 -3.97 -12.94
CA MET A 106 2.41 -2.83 -13.77
C MET A 106 3.09 -2.95 -15.13
N VAL A 107 2.31 -2.84 -16.18
CA VAL A 107 2.79 -2.91 -17.57
C VAL A 107 2.23 -1.75 -18.38
N ASP A 108 2.97 -1.35 -19.41
CA ASP A 108 2.52 -0.43 -20.46
C ASP A 108 2.04 -1.26 -21.65
N ASP A 109 0.73 -1.27 -21.87
CA ASP A 109 0.11 -2.00 -23.00
C ASP A 109 0.32 -1.28 -24.35
N SER A 110 0.74 -0.02 -24.34
CA SER A 110 1.03 0.78 -25.54
C SER A 110 2.46 0.61 -26.03
N ALA A 111 3.39 0.17 -25.18
CA ALA A 111 4.77 -0.06 -25.50
C ALA A 111 5.10 -1.56 -25.52
N VAL A 112 5.86 -1.98 -26.51
CA VAL A 112 6.28 -3.38 -26.67
C VAL A 112 7.80 -3.45 -26.72
N SER A 113 8.39 -4.28 -25.86
CA SER A 113 9.82 -4.61 -25.88
C SER A 113 9.96 -6.12 -26.09
N ASP A 114 10.68 -6.52 -27.14
CA ASP A 114 10.89 -7.93 -27.51
C ASP A 114 9.60 -8.77 -27.64
N GLY A 115 8.50 -8.11 -28.08
CA GLY A 115 7.21 -8.76 -28.27
C GLY A 115 6.38 -8.95 -26.99
N GLN A 116 6.80 -8.34 -25.88
CA GLN A 116 6.10 -8.30 -24.61
C GLN A 116 5.72 -6.86 -24.26
N PRO A 117 4.62 -6.60 -23.52
CA PRO A 117 4.34 -5.31 -22.95
C PRO A 117 5.52 -4.83 -22.09
N PHE A 118 5.79 -3.52 -22.10
CA PHE A 118 6.88 -2.97 -21.30
C PHE A 118 6.56 -3.06 -19.81
N VAL A 119 7.43 -3.71 -19.04
CA VAL A 119 7.19 -3.97 -17.61
C VAL A 119 7.78 -2.85 -16.76
N HIS A 120 6.92 -2.16 -16.03
CA HIS A 120 7.23 -1.05 -15.14
C HIS A 120 7.51 -1.50 -13.72
N TRP A 121 6.82 -2.53 -13.23
CA TRP A 121 6.93 -3.00 -11.87
C TRP A 121 6.40 -4.43 -11.72
N VAL A 122 7.08 -5.25 -10.95
CA VAL A 122 6.56 -6.51 -10.42
C VAL A 122 7.06 -6.65 -8.99
N ILE A 123 6.14 -6.93 -8.07
CA ILE A 123 6.41 -7.22 -6.66
C ILE A 123 5.64 -8.47 -6.26
N GLY A 124 6.29 -9.38 -5.52
CA GLY A 124 5.70 -10.58 -4.94
C GLY A 124 5.81 -10.58 -3.42
N GLY A 125 5.49 -11.72 -2.80
CA GLY A 125 5.65 -11.90 -1.35
C GLY A 125 4.71 -11.10 -0.47
N LEU A 126 3.63 -10.52 -1.02
CA LEU A 126 2.67 -9.74 -0.24
C LEU A 126 1.75 -10.68 0.54
N ASP A 127 1.57 -10.42 1.85
CA ASP A 127 0.71 -11.23 2.70
C ASP A 127 -0.77 -11.03 2.29
N PRO A 128 -1.54 -12.10 2.03
CA PRO A 128 -2.97 -12.01 1.73
C PRO A 128 -3.81 -11.40 2.86
N ALA A 129 -3.31 -11.37 4.09
CA ALA A 129 -3.97 -10.73 5.22
C ALA A 129 -3.83 -9.19 5.20
N GLU A 130 -2.83 -8.67 4.50
CA GLU A 130 -2.72 -7.24 4.22
C GLU A 130 -3.71 -6.86 3.13
N ILE A 131 -4.24 -5.65 3.23
CA ILE A 131 -5.25 -5.14 2.29
C ILE A 131 -4.74 -3.97 1.45
N ALA A 132 -3.52 -3.53 1.68
CA ALA A 132 -2.96 -2.35 1.01
C ALA A 132 -1.43 -2.34 1.04
N VAL A 133 -0.86 -1.63 0.07
CA VAL A 133 0.54 -1.16 0.04
C VAL A 133 0.49 0.36 -0.05
N ALA A 134 1.21 1.04 0.84
CA ALA A 134 1.27 2.50 0.84
C ALA A 134 2.11 3.03 -0.34
N GLU A 135 1.89 4.30 -0.70
CA GLU A 135 2.66 4.97 -1.74
C GLU A 135 4.16 4.96 -1.42
N GLY A 136 4.95 4.53 -2.39
CA GLY A 136 6.42 4.45 -2.27
C GLY A 136 6.92 3.40 -1.27
N ASP A 137 6.03 2.60 -0.68
CA ASP A 137 6.40 1.57 0.30
C ASP A 137 6.71 0.23 -0.38
N VAL A 138 7.65 -0.50 0.21
CA VAL A 138 7.98 -1.88 -0.14
C VAL A 138 7.89 -2.70 1.14
N PRO A 139 6.85 -3.52 1.31
CA PRO A 139 6.71 -4.36 2.49
C PRO A 139 7.93 -5.23 2.72
N LEU A 140 8.33 -5.39 3.99
CA LEU A 140 9.51 -6.16 4.35
C LEU A 140 9.43 -7.61 3.86
N GLY A 141 10.41 -8.02 3.07
CA GLY A 141 10.48 -9.36 2.51
C GLY A 141 9.68 -9.56 1.22
N ALA A 142 9.12 -8.49 0.65
CA ALA A 142 8.47 -8.50 -0.66
C ALA A 142 9.53 -8.31 -1.76
N PRO A 143 9.91 -9.36 -2.52
CA PRO A 143 10.89 -9.24 -3.59
C PRO A 143 10.32 -8.44 -4.77
N GLN A 144 11.20 -7.68 -5.43
CA GLN A 144 10.87 -6.90 -6.61
C GLN A 144 11.71 -7.31 -7.81
N ALA A 145 11.07 -7.40 -8.96
CA ALA A 145 11.76 -7.73 -10.22
C ALA A 145 12.62 -6.58 -10.73
N LEU A 146 13.59 -6.93 -11.57
CA LEU A 146 14.26 -6.00 -12.47
C LEU A 146 13.26 -5.55 -13.55
N ASN A 147 12.90 -4.26 -13.55
CA ASN A 147 12.00 -3.68 -14.54
C ASN A 147 12.68 -3.49 -15.91
N PHE A 148 11.94 -3.03 -16.91
CA PHE A 148 12.48 -2.87 -18.26
C PHE A 148 13.33 -1.60 -18.44
N PHE A 149 13.41 -0.72 -17.44
CA PHE A 149 14.41 0.36 -17.39
C PHE A 149 15.79 -0.14 -16.91
N GLY A 150 15.84 -1.35 -16.31
CA GLY A 150 17.06 -1.93 -15.76
C GLY A 150 17.25 -1.67 -14.26
N ASP A 151 16.21 -1.23 -13.55
CA ASP A 151 16.20 -0.98 -12.12
C ASP A 151 15.36 -2.02 -11.38
N VAL A 152 15.74 -2.34 -10.15
CA VAL A 152 14.93 -3.21 -9.28
C VAL A 152 13.80 -2.39 -8.68
N GLY A 153 12.56 -2.86 -8.89
CA GLY A 153 11.38 -2.23 -8.33
C GLY A 153 10.58 -1.39 -9.31
N TYR A 154 9.89 -0.37 -8.78
CA TYR A 154 9.01 0.50 -9.54
C TYR A 154 9.80 1.45 -10.43
N GLY A 155 9.36 1.59 -11.69
CA GLY A 155 9.72 2.66 -12.59
C GLY A 155 8.44 3.19 -13.23
N GLY A 156 8.10 4.44 -12.98
CA GLY A 156 6.81 5.02 -13.37
C GLY A 156 6.62 5.20 -14.86
N PRO A 157 5.39 5.51 -15.30
CA PRO A 157 5.08 5.93 -16.65
C PRO A 157 6.06 7.00 -17.18
N CYS A 158 6.67 6.72 -18.33
CA CYS A 158 7.62 7.62 -18.95
C CYS A 158 7.57 7.54 -20.49
N PRO A 159 6.40 7.79 -21.10
CA PRO A 159 6.27 7.73 -22.55
C PRO A 159 7.11 8.80 -23.22
N PRO A 160 7.56 8.63 -24.47
CA PRO A 160 8.27 9.67 -25.20
C PRO A 160 7.43 10.95 -25.30
N PRO A 161 8.04 12.15 -25.15
CA PRO A 161 7.31 13.40 -25.28
C PRO A 161 6.69 13.54 -26.67
N GLY A 162 5.38 13.82 -26.69
CA GLY A 162 4.61 14.03 -27.90
C GLY A 162 3.94 12.77 -28.48
N ASP A 163 4.16 11.62 -27.88
CA ASP A 163 3.39 10.41 -28.22
C ASP A 163 1.93 10.55 -27.74
N GLU A 164 1.03 9.77 -28.32
CA GLU A 164 -0.33 9.64 -27.82
C GLU A 164 -0.31 9.08 -26.38
N PRO A 165 -1.37 9.31 -25.56
CA PRO A 165 -1.41 8.76 -24.20
C PRO A 165 -1.20 7.24 -24.17
N HIS A 166 -0.24 6.79 -23.36
CA HIS A 166 -0.01 5.37 -23.16
C HIS A 166 -0.98 4.79 -22.14
N LEU A 167 -1.38 3.56 -22.33
CA LEU A 167 -2.26 2.79 -21.44
C LEU A 167 -1.43 1.91 -20.51
N TYR A 168 -1.48 2.21 -19.22
CA TYR A 168 -0.83 1.43 -18.18
C TYR A 168 -1.86 0.58 -17.45
N ARG A 169 -1.50 -0.67 -17.14
CA ARG A 169 -2.35 -1.59 -16.40
C ARG A 169 -1.61 -2.08 -15.16
N ILE A 170 -2.24 -1.90 -14.00
CA ILE A 170 -1.81 -2.53 -12.75
C ILE A 170 -2.73 -3.72 -12.49
N THR A 171 -2.13 -4.89 -12.26
CA THR A 171 -2.83 -6.14 -11.96
C THR A 171 -2.39 -6.66 -10.61
N ALA A 172 -3.34 -6.97 -9.74
CA ALA A 172 -3.12 -7.77 -8.54
C ALA A 172 -3.49 -9.23 -8.82
N TYR A 173 -2.63 -10.14 -8.41
CA TYR A 173 -2.77 -11.59 -8.59
C TYR A 173 -2.88 -12.26 -7.23
N ALA A 174 -3.89 -13.11 -7.07
CA ALA A 174 -4.02 -14.00 -5.93
C ALA A 174 -3.39 -15.35 -6.28
N LEU A 175 -2.36 -15.76 -5.53
CA LEU A 175 -1.54 -16.93 -5.84
C LEU A 175 -1.82 -18.05 -4.83
N ASN A 176 -1.85 -19.30 -5.29
CA ASN A 176 -2.06 -20.48 -4.44
C ASN A 176 -0.75 -21.12 -3.95
N GLN A 177 0.39 -20.53 -4.28
CA GLN A 177 1.72 -20.93 -3.82
C GLN A 177 2.56 -19.69 -3.61
N GLN A 178 3.56 -19.78 -2.73
CA GLN A 178 4.57 -18.74 -2.59
C GLN A 178 5.50 -18.75 -3.81
N LEU A 179 5.88 -17.55 -4.24
CA LEU A 179 6.88 -17.38 -5.28
C LEU A 179 8.27 -17.47 -4.65
N GLU A 180 9.13 -18.35 -5.19
CA GLU A 180 10.54 -18.42 -4.83
C GLU A 180 11.33 -17.45 -5.73
N LEU A 181 11.14 -16.15 -5.50
CA LEU A 181 11.73 -15.07 -6.29
C LEU A 181 12.62 -14.20 -5.40
N ALA A 182 13.67 -13.63 -5.98
CA ALA A 182 14.61 -12.74 -5.32
C ALA A 182 14.58 -11.34 -5.96
N ASP A 183 15.04 -10.34 -5.20
CA ASP A 183 15.24 -9.01 -5.74
C ASP A 183 16.17 -9.03 -6.95
N GLY A 184 15.73 -8.41 -8.04
CA GLY A 184 16.48 -8.29 -9.27
C GLY A 184 16.37 -9.48 -10.22
N ASP A 185 15.55 -10.50 -9.92
CA ASP A 185 15.17 -11.50 -10.92
C ASP A 185 14.42 -10.82 -12.07
N LEU A 186 14.46 -11.41 -13.27
CA LEU A 186 13.85 -10.80 -14.44
C LEU A 186 12.33 -10.70 -14.32
N ALA A 187 11.76 -9.55 -14.63
CA ALA A 187 10.30 -9.34 -14.59
C ALA A 187 9.53 -10.38 -15.43
N THR A 188 10.11 -10.83 -16.57
CA THR A 188 9.51 -11.88 -17.41
C THR A 188 9.43 -13.23 -16.70
N GLU A 189 10.41 -13.57 -15.86
CA GLU A 189 10.43 -14.81 -15.07
C GLU A 189 9.40 -14.71 -13.93
N PHE A 190 9.31 -13.55 -13.24
CA PHE A 190 8.25 -13.28 -12.28
C PHE A 190 6.86 -13.49 -12.90
N LEU A 191 6.57 -12.80 -14.01
CA LEU A 191 5.28 -12.89 -14.69
C LEU A 191 4.95 -14.30 -15.18
N ALA A 192 5.94 -15.03 -15.71
CA ALA A 192 5.76 -16.40 -16.15
C ALA A 192 5.42 -17.31 -14.95
N THR A 193 6.07 -17.15 -13.82
CA THR A 193 5.78 -17.92 -12.58
C THR A 193 4.40 -17.56 -12.02
N ILE A 194 4.08 -16.27 -11.90
CA ILE A 194 2.77 -15.77 -11.47
C ILE A 194 1.65 -16.41 -12.30
N ALA A 195 1.80 -16.46 -13.64
CA ALA A 195 0.81 -17.02 -14.54
C ALA A 195 0.51 -18.50 -14.27
N THR A 196 1.45 -19.26 -13.70
CA THR A 196 1.26 -20.69 -13.43
C THR A 196 0.55 -20.98 -12.11
N VAL A 197 0.63 -20.05 -11.13
CA VAL A 197 0.14 -20.23 -9.76
C VAL A 197 -0.99 -19.27 -9.38
N SER A 198 -1.38 -18.38 -10.29
CA SER A 198 -2.49 -17.45 -10.08
C SER A 198 -3.84 -18.17 -10.13
N ILE A 199 -4.67 -17.98 -9.10
CA ILE A 199 -6.05 -18.50 -9.02
C ILE A 199 -7.10 -17.43 -9.29
N ALA A 200 -6.72 -16.16 -9.21
CA ALA A 200 -7.54 -15.02 -9.59
C ALA A 200 -6.67 -13.80 -9.85
N SER A 201 -7.19 -12.86 -10.62
CA SER A 201 -6.58 -11.57 -10.83
C SER A 201 -7.63 -10.47 -10.98
N THR A 202 -7.22 -9.24 -10.69
CA THR A 202 -8.02 -8.04 -10.91
C THR A 202 -7.10 -6.92 -11.35
N ASP A 203 -7.56 -6.05 -12.24
CA ASP A 203 -6.72 -4.98 -12.78
C ASP A 203 -7.45 -3.63 -12.81
N VAL A 204 -6.65 -2.57 -12.84
CA VAL A 204 -7.07 -1.19 -13.10
C VAL A 204 -6.13 -0.59 -14.13
N THR A 205 -6.72 0.11 -15.09
CA THR A 205 -5.95 0.83 -16.11
C THR A 205 -5.90 2.33 -15.82
N GLY A 206 -4.85 2.99 -16.31
CA GLY A 206 -4.72 4.44 -16.29
C GLY A 206 -3.96 4.94 -17.51
N PHE A 207 -4.09 6.22 -17.82
CA PHE A 207 -3.39 6.86 -18.92
C PHE A 207 -2.33 7.83 -18.42
N TYR A 208 -1.24 7.95 -19.16
CA TYR A 208 -0.26 9.00 -18.98
C TYR A 208 0.32 9.44 -20.32
N GLN A 209 0.58 10.74 -20.47
CA GLN A 209 1.17 11.36 -21.64
C GLN A 209 2.16 12.44 -21.21
N ARG A 210 3.20 12.66 -22.00
CA ARG A 210 4.20 13.71 -21.79
C ARG A 210 4.15 14.78 -22.87
#